data_962725a8a3225298e33c44b3e10a0a30
#
_entry.id   962725a8a3225298e33c44b3e10a0a30
#
_cell.length_a   1.000
_cell.length_b   1.000
_cell.length_c   1.000
_cell.angle_alpha   90.00
_cell.angle_beta   90.00
_cell.angle_gamma   90.00
#
_symmetry.space_group_name_H-M   'P 1'
#
loop_
_entity.id
_entity.type
_entity.pdbx_description
1 polymer ?
#
loop_
_entity_poly.entity_id
_entity_poly.type
_entity_poly.pdbx_seq_one_letter_code
_entity_poly.pdbx_strand_id
1 'polypeptide(L)'
;MADVTPLRKQYLDIKSRHPDAIVFFQLGDFYETFDDDAETAADELDVVLTSRPIAKNQRIPMAGVPCHAIEGYVARLIEKGYRVAIADQMDDTTSSGLVVRQVT
;
A
#
# COMPACT_ATOMS: atom_id res chain seq x y z
N MET A 1 -3.01 24.99 5.02
CA MET A 1 -3.54 23.67 4.70
C MET A 1 -2.47 22.83 4.04
N ALA A 2 -2.21 21.66 4.58
CA ALA A 2 -1.20 20.80 3.99
C ALA A 2 -1.73 20.22 2.69
N ASP A 3 -0.92 20.31 1.64
CA ASP A 3 -1.27 19.72 0.36
C ASP A 3 -1.10 18.23 0.43
N VAL A 4 -2.13 17.51 0.06
CA VAL A 4 -2.08 16.06 -0.01
C VAL A 4 -1.51 15.70 -1.38
N THR A 5 -0.41 14.94 -1.40
CA THR A 5 0.19 14.51 -2.66
C THR A 5 -0.79 13.64 -3.44
N PRO A 6 -0.68 13.59 -4.78
CA PRO A 6 -1.55 12.71 -5.58
C PRO A 6 -1.49 11.26 -5.12
N LEU A 7 -0.32 10.77 -4.79
CA LEU A 7 -0.15 9.41 -4.28
C LEU A 7 -0.92 9.20 -2.99
N ARG A 8 -0.79 10.13 -2.05
CA ARG A 8 -1.47 10.04 -0.76
C ARG A 8 -2.97 10.02 -0.95
N LYS A 9 -3.47 10.87 -1.83
CA LYS A 9 -4.89 10.96 -2.12
C LYS A 9 -5.42 9.66 -2.73
N GLN A 10 -4.66 9.09 -3.66
CA GLN A 10 -5.05 7.82 -4.28
C GLN A 10 -5.10 6.70 -3.26
N TYR A 11 -4.09 6.62 -2.40
CA TYR A 11 -4.06 5.60 -1.35
C TYR A 11 -5.25 5.73 -0.41
N LEU A 12 -5.53 6.94 0.05
CA LEU A 12 -6.64 7.16 0.99
C LEU A 12 -7.98 6.84 0.33
N ASP A 13 -8.14 7.16 -0.95
CA ASP A 13 -9.35 6.81 -1.68
C ASP A 13 -9.55 5.30 -1.75
N ILE A 14 -8.49 4.57 -2.09
CA ILE A 14 -8.56 3.11 -2.15
C ILE A 14 -8.86 2.53 -0.77
N LYS A 15 -8.18 3.04 0.26
CA LYS A 15 -8.38 2.56 1.62
C LYS A 15 -9.82 2.79 2.09
N SER A 16 -10.41 3.91 1.68
CA SER A 16 -11.79 4.21 2.05
C SER A 16 -12.78 3.21 1.45
N ARG A 17 -12.44 2.64 0.31
CA ARG A 17 -13.27 1.62 -0.34
C ARG A 17 -12.97 0.21 0.14
N HIS A 18 -11.82 0.01 0.79
CA HIS A 18 -11.41 -1.29 1.32
C HIS A 18 -10.91 -1.13 2.76
N PRO A 19 -11.77 -0.62 3.66
CA PRO A 19 -11.32 -0.28 5.00
C PRO A 19 -10.86 -1.48 5.82
N ASP A 20 -11.34 -2.68 5.48
CA ASP A 20 -11.01 -3.89 6.21
C ASP A 20 -9.80 -4.62 5.63
N ALA A 21 -9.19 -4.06 4.60
CA ALA A 21 -8.06 -4.70 3.92
C ALA A 21 -6.78 -3.94 4.16
N ILE A 22 -5.67 -4.67 4.16
CA ILE A 22 -4.36 -4.04 4.07
C ILE A 22 -4.15 -3.69 2.61
N VAL A 23 -3.92 -2.41 2.33
CA VAL A 23 -3.83 -1.92 0.95
C VAL A 23 -2.36 -1.78 0.56
N PHE A 24 -1.95 -2.52 -0.47
CA PHE A 24 -0.64 -2.37 -1.08
C PHE A 24 -0.77 -1.60 -2.38
N PHE A 25 0.12 -0.64 -2.59
CA PHE A 25 0.09 0.27 -3.71
C PHE A 25 1.40 0.12 -4.48
N GLN A 26 1.33 -0.25 -5.74
CA GLN A 26 2.53 -0.45 -6.55
C GLN A 26 3.20 0.87 -6.89
N LEU A 27 4.47 0.99 -6.50
CA LEU A 27 5.31 2.15 -6.80
C LEU A 27 6.63 1.62 -7.33
N GLY A 28 6.80 1.67 -8.65
CA GLY A 28 7.98 1.11 -9.28
C GLY A 28 8.07 -0.39 -9.01
N ASP A 29 9.18 -0.84 -8.49
CA ASP A 29 9.44 -2.26 -8.25
C ASP A 29 8.96 -2.74 -6.89
N PHE A 30 8.26 -1.90 -6.14
CA PHE A 30 7.79 -2.24 -4.80
C PHE A 30 6.28 -2.08 -4.70
N TYR A 31 5.69 -2.87 -3.80
CA TYR A 31 4.34 -2.63 -3.29
C TYR A 31 4.49 -2.01 -1.92
N GLU A 32 3.90 -0.86 -1.71
CA GLU A 32 4.04 -0.13 -0.46
C GLU A 32 2.69 0.06 0.20
N THR A 33 2.71 0.09 1.53
CA THR A 33 1.52 0.34 2.31
C THR A 33 1.84 1.42 3.33
N PHE A 34 0.81 2.07 3.87
CA PHE A 34 0.99 3.29 4.66
C PHE A 34 0.16 3.24 5.93
N ASP A 35 0.47 4.15 6.85
CA ASP A 35 -0.29 4.36 8.08
C ASP A 35 -0.38 3.08 8.92
N ASP A 36 -1.56 2.77 9.43
CA ASP A 36 -1.77 1.58 10.25
C ASP A 36 -1.48 0.29 9.50
N ASP A 37 -1.77 0.28 8.20
CA ASP A 37 -1.46 -0.89 7.37
C ASP A 37 0.04 -1.15 7.32
N ALA A 38 0.83 -0.07 7.26
CA ALA A 38 2.30 -0.22 7.25
C ALA A 38 2.79 -0.81 8.57
N GLU A 39 2.23 -0.35 9.67
CA GLU A 39 2.60 -0.86 10.99
C GLU A 39 2.24 -2.33 11.13
N THR A 40 1.04 -2.69 10.68
CA THR A 40 0.59 -4.08 10.71
C THR A 40 1.46 -4.96 9.82
N ALA A 41 1.74 -4.53 8.60
CA ALA A 41 2.55 -5.29 7.67
C ALA A 41 3.96 -5.48 8.21
N ALA A 42 4.56 -4.45 8.76
CA ALA A 42 5.91 -4.54 9.32
C ALA A 42 5.96 -5.55 10.46
N ASP A 43 4.95 -5.53 11.32
CA ASP A 43 4.89 -6.43 12.46
C ASP A 43 4.65 -7.87 12.03
N GLU A 44 3.71 -8.08 11.12
CA GLU A 44 3.32 -9.42 10.73
C GLU A 44 4.26 -10.09 9.74
N LEU A 45 4.96 -9.30 8.93
CA LEU A 45 5.80 -9.82 7.85
C LEU A 45 7.30 -9.64 8.12
N ASP A 46 7.66 -9.00 9.23
CA ASP A 46 9.06 -8.69 9.56
C ASP A 46 9.73 -7.84 8.48
N VAL A 47 8.98 -6.99 7.82
CA VAL A 47 9.56 -6.02 6.88
C VAL A 47 9.84 -4.71 7.61
N VAL A 48 10.74 -3.93 7.05
CA VAL A 48 11.18 -2.69 7.69
C VAL A 48 10.06 -1.66 7.66
N LEU A 49 9.78 -1.09 8.83
CA LEU A 49 8.88 0.05 8.93
C LEU A 49 9.72 1.31 8.78
N THR A 50 9.37 2.12 7.82
CA THR A 50 10.02 3.39 7.57
C THR A 50 8.98 4.50 7.54
N SER A 51 9.32 5.64 6.98
CA SER A 51 8.37 6.73 6.85
C SER A 51 8.57 7.46 5.54
N ARG A 52 7.52 8.13 5.10
CA ARG A 52 7.53 8.88 3.87
C ARG A 52 7.00 10.29 4.13
N PRO A 53 7.68 11.32 3.62
CA PRO A 53 7.17 12.69 3.75
C PRO A 53 5.94 12.86 2.86
N ILE A 54 4.91 13.49 3.41
CA ILE A 54 3.69 13.81 2.66
C ILE A 54 3.47 15.30 2.59
N ALA A 55 4.13 16.06 3.44
CA ALA A 55 4.07 17.50 3.46
C ALA A 55 5.27 17.99 4.25
N LYS A 56 5.46 19.30 4.25
CA LYS A 56 6.54 19.90 5.02
C LYS A 56 6.40 19.54 6.49
N ASN A 57 7.45 18.96 7.05
CA ASN A 57 7.50 18.55 8.47
C ASN A 57 6.46 17.49 8.83
N GLN A 58 5.97 16.74 7.85
CA GLN A 58 4.96 15.72 8.11
C GLN A 58 5.33 14.43 7.40
N ARG A 59 5.41 13.35 8.17
CA ARG A 59 5.76 12.02 7.65
C ARG A 59 4.73 11.02 8.11
N ILE A 60 4.57 9.97 7.32
CA ILE A 60 3.66 8.87 7.66
C ILE A 60 4.42 7.55 7.65
N PRO A 61 3.94 6.56 8.42
CA PRO A 61 4.54 5.23 8.35
C PRO A 61 4.42 4.63 6.95
N MET A 62 5.44 3.90 6.55
CA MET A 62 5.46 3.23 5.25
C MET A 62 6.24 1.93 5.38
N ALA A 63 5.72 0.88 4.73
CA ALA A 63 6.42 -0.38 4.61
C ALA A 63 6.25 -0.89 3.19
N GLY A 64 7.25 -1.58 2.67
CA GLY A 64 7.20 -2.04 1.29
C GLY A 64 7.81 -3.40 1.11
N VAL A 65 7.34 -4.09 0.08
CA VAL A 65 7.88 -5.39 -0.32
C VAL A 65 8.15 -5.37 -1.82
N PRO A 66 9.18 -6.09 -2.28
CA PRO A 66 9.45 -6.14 -3.71
C PRO A 66 8.30 -6.76 -4.48
N CYS A 67 8.02 -6.23 -5.67
CA CYS A 67 6.93 -6.74 -6.49
C CYS A 67 7.05 -8.24 -6.77
N HIS A 68 8.25 -8.73 -6.99
CA HIS A 68 8.44 -10.14 -7.30
C HIS A 68 8.15 -11.07 -6.12
N ALA A 69 8.06 -10.54 -4.92
CA ALA A 69 7.82 -11.32 -3.70
C ALA A 69 6.42 -11.13 -3.14
N ILE A 70 5.58 -10.33 -3.79
CA ILE A 70 4.28 -9.93 -3.21
C ILE A 70 3.39 -11.13 -2.90
N GLU A 71 3.39 -12.15 -3.76
CA GLU A 71 2.48 -13.27 -3.57
C GLU A 71 2.75 -14.01 -2.27
N GLY A 72 4.02 -14.20 -1.93
CA GLY A 72 4.38 -14.85 -0.67
C GLY A 72 3.96 -14.05 0.54
N TYR A 73 4.17 -12.75 0.49
CA TYR A 73 3.78 -11.88 1.60
C TYR A 73 2.27 -11.80 1.76
N VAL A 74 1.55 -11.70 0.64
CA VAL A 74 0.09 -11.67 0.68
C VAL A 74 -0.46 -12.98 1.25
N ALA A 75 0.10 -14.12 0.83
CA ALA A 75 -0.32 -15.41 1.35
C ALA A 75 -0.15 -15.48 2.87
N ARG A 76 0.95 -14.96 3.39
CA ARG A 76 1.19 -14.95 4.84
C ARG A 76 0.15 -14.12 5.57
N LEU A 77 -0.22 -12.96 5.02
CA LEU A 77 -1.24 -12.12 5.64
C LEU A 77 -2.60 -12.79 5.61
N ILE A 78 -2.95 -13.43 4.49
CA ILE A 78 -4.23 -14.12 4.37
C ILE A 78 -4.31 -15.28 5.36
N GLU A 79 -3.23 -16.02 5.53
CA GLU A 79 -3.18 -17.12 6.52
C GLU A 79 -3.41 -16.60 7.92
N LYS A 80 -3.01 -15.38 8.21
CA LYS A 80 -3.20 -14.78 9.54
C LYS A 80 -4.58 -14.13 9.69
N GLY A 81 -5.43 -14.22 8.67
CA GLY A 81 -6.79 -13.73 8.74
C GLY A 81 -7.01 -12.35 8.18
N TYR A 82 -5.99 -11.74 7.59
CA TYR A 82 -6.12 -10.42 7.01
C TYR A 82 -6.68 -10.48 5.59
N ARG A 83 -7.38 -9.43 5.21
CA ARG A 83 -7.76 -9.21 3.82
C ARG A 83 -6.73 -8.29 3.20
N VAL A 84 -6.51 -8.43 1.90
CA VAL A 84 -5.51 -7.65 1.19
C VAL A 84 -6.11 -7.11 -0.10
N ALA A 85 -5.87 -5.85 -0.37
CA ALA A 85 -6.22 -5.22 -1.63
C ALA A 85 -4.94 -4.68 -2.26
N ILE A 86 -4.80 -4.86 -3.56
CA ILE A 86 -3.59 -4.46 -4.27
C ILE A 86 -3.98 -3.49 -5.37
N ALA A 87 -3.34 -2.34 -5.39
CA ALA A 87 -3.48 -1.36 -6.45
C ALA A 87 -2.28 -1.49 -7.39
N ASP A 88 -2.51 -2.05 -8.56
CA ASP A 88 -1.47 -2.25 -9.55
C ASP A 88 -1.38 -1.06 -10.48
N GLN A 89 -0.16 -0.67 -10.81
CA GLN A 89 0.08 0.33 -11.85
C GLN A 89 -0.02 -0.34 -13.21
N MET A 90 -0.79 0.27 -14.09
CA MET A 90 -0.88 -0.20 -15.46
C MET A 90 0.16 0.52 -16.30
N ASP A 91 0.72 -0.18 -17.26
CA ASP A 91 1.68 0.40 -18.20
C ASP A 91 1.00 1.22 -19.28
N ASP A 92 -0.26 1.44 -19.14
CA ASP A 92 -1.04 2.17 -20.12
C ASP A 92 -0.76 3.66 -19.99
N THR A 93 -0.61 4.32 -21.10
CA THR A 93 -0.39 5.75 -21.13
C THR A 93 -1.66 6.55 -20.94
N THR A 94 -2.79 5.90 -20.83
CA THR A 94 -4.06 6.58 -20.68
C THR A 94 -4.47 6.66 -19.22
N SER A 95 -5.08 7.74 -18.85
CA SER A 95 -5.79 7.97 -17.59
C SER A 95 -4.98 7.65 -16.33
N SER A 96 -5.64 7.21 -15.30
CA SER A 96 -5.07 7.04 -13.97
C SER A 96 -4.08 5.91 -13.84
N GLY A 97 -4.21 4.91 -14.69
CA GLY A 97 -3.28 3.80 -14.69
C GLY A 97 -3.32 2.89 -13.48
N LEU A 98 -4.38 2.93 -12.67
CA LEU A 98 -4.48 2.06 -11.50
C LEU A 98 -5.61 1.07 -11.65
N VAL A 99 -5.33 -0.18 -11.29
CA VAL A 99 -6.36 -1.22 -11.17
C VAL A 99 -6.26 -1.79 -9.77
N VAL A 100 -7.39 -1.82 -9.07
CA VAL A 100 -7.46 -2.34 -7.71
C VAL A 100 -8.09 -3.72 -7.75
N ARG A 101 -7.41 -4.68 -7.12
CA ARG A 101 -7.95 -6.03 -6.96
C ARG A 101 -7.91 -6.42 -5.50
N GLN A 102 -8.94 -7.09 -5.05
CA GLN A 102 -8.98 -7.61 -3.70
C GLN A 102 -8.53 -9.06 -3.71
N VAL A 103 -7.60 -9.38 -2.84
CA VAL A 103 -7.08 -10.73 -2.68
C VAL A 103 -7.52 -11.21 -1.30
N THR A 104 -8.29 -12.26 -1.29
CA THR A 104 -8.86 -12.73 -0.02
C THR A 104 -8.29 -14.04 0.38
#